data_46e2ff0d22c5fd651f76026544043adf
#
_entry.id   46e2ff0d22c5fd651f76026544043adf
#
_cell.length_a   1.000
_cell.length_b   1.000
_cell.length_c   1.000
_cell.angle_alpha   90.00
_cell.angle_beta   90.00
_cell.angle_gamma   90.00
#
_symmetry.space_group_name_H-M   'P 1'
#
loop_
_entity.id
_entity.type
_entity.pdbx_description
1 polymer ?
#
loop_
_entity_poly.entity_id
_entity_poly.type
_entity_poly.pdbx_seq_one_letter_code
_entity_poly.pdbx_strand_id
1 'polypeptide(L)'
;MKRLLVVGMSTVLLVIGLPAHAAIKAGANCPTIGAKKISGDKEFTCKKSGSKLVWNKGVVVKSKAVLFSDFKKSKLKEDLTFSNLGKNYAYVPYLAWAKSGEKIVKFEPTNLKLTILVGPNTDPINKSPNTAVNLVSKMYGDYTQASEFVLVYYNFEDIAWAEKLVDEYIGKNGGYDTSGDVKKLCPSRNNCNSAGALTNSVTGIGLTMVTASDQERKNPIFFSGTLEAHEYSHTIQKKQYFGRMPPGLAPPQWLTEGGAEFIQTASVHYQSFDKYLTDRNKVTEYLYSFKDFTNSRLDAFLNPSKLGTNWDLWKGYDGFRVYDIGFMVSEILVAIKGPNSIMEIFKLMGDGVSFQDSFYKVFGVQWDSAISSITQVLADQLS
;
A
#
# COMPACT_ATOMS: atom_id res chain seq x y z
N MET A 1 17.43 28.18 -28.90
CA MET A 1 16.76 26.94 -28.53
C MET A 1 17.05 26.66 -27.05
N LYS A 2 16.12 27.01 -26.17
CA LYS A 2 16.26 26.74 -24.73
C LYS A 2 15.77 25.30 -24.48
N ARG A 3 16.67 24.40 -24.08
CA ARG A 3 16.32 23.04 -23.66
C ARG A 3 15.63 23.14 -22.28
N LEU A 4 14.35 22.86 -22.22
CA LEU A 4 13.66 22.63 -20.95
C LEU A 4 14.22 21.32 -20.37
N LEU A 5 14.87 21.42 -19.21
CA LEU A 5 15.18 20.26 -18.37
C LEU A 5 13.85 19.80 -17.74
N VAL A 6 13.34 18.66 -18.20
CA VAL A 6 12.28 17.93 -17.51
C VAL A 6 12.95 17.18 -16.36
N VAL A 7 12.82 17.72 -15.15
CA VAL A 7 13.23 17.02 -13.92
C VAL A 7 12.17 15.96 -13.63
N GLY A 8 12.44 14.73 -14.05
CA GLY A 8 11.63 13.59 -13.66
C GLY A 8 11.88 13.31 -12.17
N MET A 9 10.93 13.67 -11.32
CA MET A 9 10.92 13.23 -9.92
C MET A 9 10.65 11.72 -9.88
N SER A 10 11.71 10.93 -9.79
CA SER A 10 11.60 9.51 -9.39
C SER A 10 11.28 9.49 -7.91
N THR A 11 10.03 9.26 -7.58
CA THR A 11 9.62 9.00 -6.19
C THR A 11 10.05 7.58 -5.86
N VAL A 12 11.13 7.43 -5.14
CA VAL A 12 11.46 6.19 -4.46
C VAL A 12 10.58 6.09 -3.25
N LEU A 13 9.68 5.17 -3.29
CA LEU A 13 8.76 4.86 -2.21
C LEU A 13 9.44 3.81 -1.33
N LEU A 14 9.97 4.28 -0.21
CA LEU A 14 10.52 3.42 0.84
C LEU A 14 9.35 2.76 1.58
N VAL A 15 9.07 1.52 1.29
CA VAL A 15 8.36 0.66 2.24
C VAL A 15 9.37 0.32 3.34
N ILE A 16 9.46 1.15 4.35
CA ILE A 16 10.21 0.84 5.56
C ILE A 16 9.40 -0.24 6.26
N GLY A 17 9.92 -1.46 6.30
CA GLY A 17 9.34 -2.53 7.11
C GLY A 17 9.06 -1.98 8.50
N LEU A 18 7.84 -2.15 8.98
CA LEU A 18 7.45 -1.74 10.33
C LEU A 18 8.48 -2.34 11.30
N PRO A 19 9.16 -1.55 12.14
CA PRO A 19 9.96 -2.14 13.19
C PRO A 19 9.04 -3.07 13.95
N ALA A 20 9.44 -4.34 14.07
CA ALA A 20 8.76 -5.30 14.93
C ALA A 20 8.69 -4.67 16.32
N HIS A 21 7.55 -4.06 16.65
CA HIS A 21 7.39 -3.38 17.92
C HIS A 21 7.51 -4.46 18.98
N ALA A 22 8.60 -4.44 19.74
CA ALA A 22 8.80 -5.37 20.84
C ALA A 22 7.54 -5.37 21.69
N ALA A 23 6.93 -6.54 21.86
CA ALA A 23 5.69 -6.70 22.59
C ALA A 23 5.83 -6.05 23.97
N ILE A 24 4.89 -5.16 24.31
CA ILE A 24 4.90 -4.47 25.59
C ILE A 24 4.68 -5.50 26.70
N LYS A 25 5.59 -5.53 27.66
CA LYS A 25 5.46 -6.38 28.85
C LYS A 25 4.99 -5.55 30.04
N ALA A 26 4.02 -6.04 30.78
CA ALA A 26 3.63 -5.47 32.08
C ALA A 26 4.87 -5.33 32.98
N GLY A 27 5.00 -4.18 33.63
CA GLY A 27 6.15 -3.87 34.48
C GLY A 27 7.38 -3.31 33.72
N ALA A 28 7.41 -3.33 32.38
CA ALA A 28 8.46 -2.69 31.61
C ALA A 28 8.36 -1.16 31.73
N ASN A 29 9.49 -0.45 31.62
CA ASN A 29 9.53 1.01 31.66
C ASN A 29 8.67 1.66 30.58
N CYS A 30 8.02 2.76 30.90
CA CYS A 30 7.21 3.55 30.00
C CYS A 30 7.59 5.04 30.05
N PRO A 31 7.31 5.83 28.97
CA PRO A 31 7.90 7.16 28.83
C PRO A 31 7.26 8.23 29.72
N THR A 32 5.93 8.20 29.88
CA THR A 32 5.19 9.28 30.54
C THR A 32 3.97 8.71 31.25
N ILE A 33 3.67 9.19 32.46
CA ILE A 33 2.48 8.80 33.21
C ILE A 33 1.22 9.08 32.40
N GLY A 34 0.32 8.11 32.35
CA GLY A 34 -0.91 8.20 31.56
C GLY A 34 -0.76 7.84 30.08
N ALA A 35 0.47 7.69 29.55
CA ALA A 35 0.68 7.22 28.18
C ALA A 35 -0.02 5.87 27.99
N LYS A 36 -0.72 5.71 26.86
CA LYS A 36 -1.42 4.50 26.47
C LYS A 36 -0.75 3.87 25.26
N LYS A 37 -0.67 2.55 25.22
CA LYS A 37 -0.16 1.79 24.08
C LYS A 37 -0.85 0.45 23.97
N ILE A 38 -1.21 0.05 22.75
CA ILE A 38 -1.80 -1.27 22.48
C ILE A 38 -0.69 -2.22 22.04
N SER A 39 -0.70 -3.43 22.55
CA SER A 39 0.18 -4.52 22.15
C SER A 39 -0.59 -5.84 22.22
N GLY A 40 -0.81 -6.46 21.08
CA GLY A 40 -1.76 -7.57 20.95
C GLY A 40 -3.18 -7.12 21.27
N ASP A 41 -3.90 -7.91 22.04
CA ASP A 41 -5.28 -7.65 22.47
C ASP A 41 -5.41 -6.74 23.72
N LYS A 42 -4.31 -6.09 24.17
CA LYS A 42 -4.29 -5.34 25.43
C LYS A 42 -3.87 -3.89 25.25
N GLU A 43 -4.63 -2.98 25.88
CA GLU A 43 -4.22 -1.59 26.10
C GLU A 43 -3.42 -1.52 27.42
N PHE A 44 -2.20 -1.07 27.32
CA PHE A 44 -1.32 -0.80 28.44
C PHE A 44 -1.35 0.70 28.77
N THR A 45 -1.48 1.01 30.04
CA THR A 45 -1.38 2.40 30.52
C THR A 45 -0.13 2.53 31.38
N CYS A 46 0.64 3.58 31.13
CA CYS A 46 1.82 3.91 31.92
C CYS A 46 1.40 4.45 33.30
N LYS A 47 1.84 3.80 34.36
CA LYS A 47 1.54 4.17 35.75
C LYS A 47 2.80 4.31 36.57
N LYS A 48 2.75 5.12 37.62
CA LYS A 48 3.80 5.23 38.63
C LYS A 48 3.75 3.99 39.51
N SER A 49 4.89 3.33 39.73
CA SER A 49 5.07 2.22 40.64
C SER A 49 6.37 2.47 41.44
N GLY A 50 6.22 2.94 42.68
CA GLY A 50 7.34 3.46 43.46
C GLY A 50 7.96 4.68 42.78
N SER A 51 9.26 4.65 42.54
CA SER A 51 10.02 5.70 41.85
C SER A 51 10.06 5.55 40.31
N LYS A 52 9.47 4.50 39.74
CA LYS A 52 9.55 4.16 38.31
C LYS A 52 8.20 4.35 37.61
N LEU A 53 8.26 4.64 36.32
CA LEU A 53 7.12 4.61 35.42
C LEU A 53 7.10 3.26 34.69
N VAL A 54 6.01 2.51 34.82
CA VAL A 54 5.90 1.17 34.25
C VAL A 54 4.54 0.94 33.59
N TRP A 55 4.53 0.09 32.57
CA TRP A 55 3.29 -0.35 31.96
C TRP A 55 2.48 -1.23 32.91
N ASN A 56 1.18 -0.98 33.05
CA ASN A 56 0.27 -1.82 33.81
C ASN A 56 0.15 -3.24 33.19
N LYS A 57 -0.72 -4.11 33.79
CA LYS A 57 -0.97 -5.46 33.25
C LYS A 57 -1.67 -5.50 31.90
N GLY A 58 -2.03 -4.33 31.36
CA GLY A 58 -2.89 -4.22 30.19
C GLY A 58 -4.33 -4.63 30.48
N VAL A 59 -5.26 -3.91 29.90
CA VAL A 59 -6.68 -4.26 29.89
C VAL A 59 -6.97 -4.82 28.51
N VAL A 60 -7.62 -5.98 28.44
CA VAL A 60 -8.07 -6.53 27.17
C VAL A 60 -9.00 -5.50 26.53
N VAL A 61 -8.55 -4.90 25.45
CA VAL A 61 -9.40 -4.08 24.60
C VAL A 61 -10.08 -5.09 23.69
N LYS A 62 -11.37 -5.24 23.80
CA LYS A 62 -12.12 -5.85 22.71
C LYS A 62 -11.83 -4.97 21.50
N SER A 63 -10.89 -5.40 20.65
CA SER A 63 -10.55 -4.66 19.47
C SER A 63 -11.84 -4.51 18.67
N LYS A 64 -12.10 -3.35 18.11
CA LYS A 64 -13.18 -3.18 17.14
C LYS A 64 -13.03 -4.14 15.94
N ALA A 65 -11.84 -4.72 15.74
CA ALA A 65 -11.64 -5.84 14.81
C ALA A 65 -12.66 -6.98 15.03
N VAL A 66 -13.21 -7.14 16.23
CA VAL A 66 -14.36 -8.03 16.50
C VAL A 66 -15.67 -7.49 15.91
N LEU A 67 -15.79 -6.19 15.63
CA LEU A 67 -16.97 -5.63 14.96
C LEU A 67 -17.00 -5.94 13.45
N PHE A 68 -15.89 -6.38 12.88
CA PHE A 68 -15.83 -6.86 11.48
C PHE A 68 -16.37 -8.28 11.28
N SER A 69 -16.82 -8.97 12.35
CA SER A 69 -17.67 -10.15 12.21
C SER A 69 -18.98 -9.87 11.45
N ASP A 70 -19.33 -8.58 11.29
CA ASP A 70 -20.56 -8.15 10.60
C ASP A 70 -20.38 -7.96 9.10
N PHE A 71 -19.17 -8.09 8.54
CA PHE A 71 -19.01 -8.06 7.09
C PHE A 71 -19.78 -9.19 6.42
N LYS A 72 -20.58 -8.81 5.44
CA LYS A 72 -21.42 -9.75 4.69
C LYS A 72 -20.56 -10.54 3.70
N LYS A 73 -20.73 -11.85 3.69
CA LYS A 73 -20.07 -12.77 2.74
C LYS A 73 -20.97 -13.06 1.54
N SER A 74 -21.60 -12.04 0.98
CA SER A 74 -22.56 -12.19 -0.11
C SER A 74 -22.60 -10.96 -1.00
N LYS A 75 -23.10 -11.15 -2.23
CA LYS A 75 -23.38 -10.05 -3.14
C LYS A 75 -24.55 -9.22 -2.61
N LEU A 76 -24.47 -7.91 -2.84
CA LEU A 76 -25.59 -6.99 -2.62
C LEU A 76 -26.65 -7.23 -3.71
N LYS A 77 -27.93 -7.03 -3.39
CA LYS A 77 -29.03 -7.18 -4.37
C LYS A 77 -29.08 -6.02 -5.38
N GLU A 78 -28.58 -4.88 -5.01
CA GLU A 78 -28.48 -3.66 -5.82
C GLU A 78 -27.01 -3.28 -6.02
N ASP A 79 -26.73 -2.42 -6.98
CA ASP A 79 -25.37 -1.91 -7.17
C ASP A 79 -24.94 -1.01 -6.01
N LEU A 80 -23.73 -1.22 -5.51
CA LEU A 80 -23.13 -0.32 -4.55
C LEU A 80 -22.76 1.01 -5.24
N THR A 81 -23.17 2.13 -4.64
CA THR A 81 -22.94 3.49 -5.10
C THR A 81 -22.52 4.37 -3.94
N PHE A 82 -21.99 5.56 -4.20
CA PHE A 82 -21.68 6.51 -3.11
C PHE A 82 -22.91 6.94 -2.34
N SER A 83 -24.09 6.98 -2.97
CA SER A 83 -25.34 7.39 -2.31
C SER A 83 -25.91 6.34 -1.35
N ASN A 84 -25.61 5.07 -1.56
CA ASN A 84 -26.07 3.99 -0.68
C ASN A 84 -24.95 3.34 0.15
N LEU A 85 -23.72 3.88 0.05
CA LEU A 85 -22.50 3.34 0.68
C LEU A 85 -22.69 3.20 2.21
N GLY A 86 -23.18 4.22 2.88
CA GLY A 86 -23.34 4.22 4.34
C GLY A 86 -24.26 3.11 4.85
N LYS A 87 -25.31 2.75 4.11
CA LYS A 87 -26.22 1.65 4.46
C LYS A 87 -25.64 0.27 4.16
N ASN A 88 -24.72 0.20 3.21
CA ASN A 88 -24.22 -1.04 2.63
C ASN A 88 -22.72 -1.28 2.87
N TYR A 89 -22.08 -0.49 3.74
CA TYR A 89 -20.64 -0.58 3.99
C TYR A 89 -20.17 -1.99 4.40
N ALA A 90 -21.00 -2.75 5.08
CA ALA A 90 -20.69 -4.12 5.48
C ALA A 90 -20.46 -5.09 4.29
N TYR A 91 -20.90 -4.73 3.10
CA TYR A 91 -20.67 -5.50 1.87
C TYR A 91 -19.39 -5.10 1.13
N VAL A 92 -18.78 -3.96 1.47
CA VAL A 92 -17.64 -3.39 0.75
C VAL A 92 -16.49 -4.40 0.60
N PRO A 93 -15.99 -5.04 1.67
CA PRO A 93 -14.86 -5.96 1.54
C PRO A 93 -15.17 -7.16 0.63
N TYR A 94 -16.37 -7.73 0.75
CA TYR A 94 -16.75 -8.86 -0.10
C TYR A 94 -16.86 -8.48 -1.57
N LEU A 95 -17.49 -7.34 -1.86
CA LEU A 95 -17.67 -6.86 -3.24
C LEU A 95 -16.33 -6.53 -3.90
N ALA A 96 -15.43 -5.87 -3.18
CA ALA A 96 -14.10 -5.54 -3.68
C ALA A 96 -13.27 -6.80 -3.97
N TRP A 97 -13.25 -7.73 -3.03
CA TRP A 97 -12.57 -9.02 -3.18
C TRP A 97 -13.16 -9.83 -4.36
N ALA A 98 -14.49 -9.96 -4.45
CA ALA A 98 -15.14 -10.75 -5.49
C ALA A 98 -14.89 -10.17 -6.89
N LYS A 99 -15.02 -8.83 -7.06
CA LYS A 99 -14.76 -8.17 -8.35
C LYS A 99 -13.28 -8.30 -8.77
N SER A 100 -12.36 -8.28 -7.81
CA SER A 100 -10.94 -8.52 -8.06
C SER A 100 -10.67 -9.97 -8.48
N GLY A 101 -11.26 -10.92 -7.77
CA GLY A 101 -11.17 -12.34 -8.10
C GLY A 101 -11.77 -12.69 -9.46
N GLU A 102 -12.91 -12.09 -9.83
CA GLU A 102 -13.54 -12.24 -11.15
C GLU A 102 -12.58 -11.81 -12.28
N LYS A 103 -11.79 -10.74 -12.07
CA LYS A 103 -10.78 -10.31 -13.05
C LYS A 103 -9.62 -11.30 -13.15
N ILE A 104 -9.11 -11.78 -12.04
CA ILE A 104 -8.00 -12.74 -12.01
C ILE A 104 -8.37 -14.05 -12.72
N VAL A 105 -9.60 -14.49 -12.54
CA VAL A 105 -10.08 -15.75 -13.19
C VAL A 105 -10.32 -15.56 -14.68
N LYS A 106 -10.73 -14.36 -15.10
CA LYS A 106 -11.09 -14.06 -16.49
C LYS A 106 -9.88 -13.96 -17.43
N PHE A 107 -8.74 -13.49 -16.94
CA PHE A 107 -7.58 -13.20 -17.79
C PHE A 107 -6.46 -14.21 -17.59
N GLU A 108 -5.73 -14.48 -18.67
CA GLU A 108 -4.43 -15.13 -18.58
C GLU A 108 -3.34 -14.11 -18.23
N PRO A 109 -2.20 -14.54 -17.63
CA PRO A 109 -1.08 -13.64 -17.43
C PRO A 109 -0.64 -13.03 -18.76
N THR A 110 -0.26 -11.77 -18.76
CA THR A 110 0.35 -11.15 -19.94
C THR A 110 1.66 -11.87 -20.28
N ASN A 111 2.16 -11.74 -21.53
CA ASN A 111 3.45 -12.25 -21.95
C ASN A 111 4.59 -11.45 -21.29
N LEU A 112 4.59 -11.41 -19.96
CA LEU A 112 5.55 -10.73 -19.14
C LEU A 112 6.82 -11.59 -19.04
N LYS A 113 7.95 -11.08 -19.48
CA LYS A 113 9.25 -11.66 -19.17
C LYS A 113 9.59 -11.34 -17.71
N LEU A 114 9.45 -12.32 -16.82
CA LEU A 114 9.86 -12.20 -15.43
C LEU A 114 11.29 -12.72 -15.26
N THR A 115 12.18 -11.83 -14.81
CA THR A 115 13.56 -12.15 -14.47
C THR A 115 13.75 -12.07 -12.95
N ILE A 116 14.20 -13.15 -12.32
CA ILE A 116 14.44 -13.19 -10.87
C ILE A 116 15.95 -13.33 -10.64
N LEU A 117 16.51 -12.35 -9.97
CA LEU A 117 17.94 -12.27 -9.65
C LEU A 117 18.12 -12.30 -8.14
N VAL A 118 19.01 -13.13 -7.68
CA VAL A 118 19.26 -13.36 -6.24
C VAL A 118 20.73 -13.09 -5.96
N GLY A 119 20.99 -12.27 -4.97
CA GLY A 119 22.33 -11.95 -4.51
C GLY A 119 23.09 -13.22 -4.04
N PRO A 120 24.40 -13.27 -4.27
CA PRO A 120 25.22 -14.47 -3.99
C PRO A 120 25.20 -14.89 -2.52
N ASN A 121 24.90 -13.97 -1.60
CA ASN A 121 24.81 -14.25 -0.16
C ASN A 121 23.35 -14.19 0.34
N THR A 122 22.37 -14.15 -0.56
CA THR A 122 20.95 -14.01 -0.22
C THR A 122 20.21 -15.33 -0.41
N ASP A 123 19.40 -15.69 0.58
CA ASP A 123 18.38 -16.74 0.46
C ASP A 123 16.99 -16.11 0.50
N PRO A 124 16.27 -15.97 -0.64
CA PRO A 124 14.97 -15.33 -0.69
C PRO A 124 13.96 -16.01 0.24
N ILE A 125 13.20 -15.22 1.00
CA ILE A 125 12.18 -15.75 1.90
C ILE A 125 11.00 -16.28 1.09
N ASN A 126 10.52 -15.52 0.09
CA ASN A 126 9.52 -16.01 -0.85
C ASN A 126 10.16 -16.93 -1.90
N LYS A 127 9.73 -18.17 -1.92
CA LYS A 127 10.23 -19.19 -2.88
C LYS A 127 9.41 -19.26 -4.19
N SER A 128 8.33 -18.51 -4.30
CA SER A 128 7.41 -18.53 -5.46
C SER A 128 6.90 -17.14 -5.83
N PRO A 129 7.79 -16.15 -6.03
CA PRO A 129 7.39 -14.77 -6.27
C PRO A 129 6.61 -14.58 -7.57
N ASN A 130 6.85 -15.44 -8.58
CA ASN A 130 6.13 -15.44 -9.85
C ASN A 130 4.61 -15.61 -9.68
N THR A 131 4.17 -16.33 -8.65
CA THR A 131 2.74 -16.54 -8.39
C THR A 131 2.04 -15.21 -8.13
N ALA A 132 2.57 -14.39 -7.23
CA ALA A 132 1.99 -13.10 -6.88
C ALA A 132 2.00 -12.11 -8.06
N VAL A 133 3.12 -12.02 -8.77
CA VAL A 133 3.27 -11.19 -9.98
C VAL A 133 2.23 -11.57 -11.04
N ASN A 134 2.06 -12.88 -11.30
CA ASN A 134 1.08 -13.37 -12.27
C ASN A 134 -0.37 -13.04 -11.87
N LEU A 135 -0.71 -13.11 -10.58
CA LEU A 135 -2.05 -12.77 -10.11
C LEU A 135 -2.39 -11.29 -10.34
N VAL A 136 -1.45 -10.39 -10.05
CA VAL A 136 -1.63 -8.96 -10.33
C VAL A 136 -1.65 -8.69 -11.83
N SER A 137 -0.79 -9.35 -12.61
CA SER A 137 -0.79 -9.27 -14.07
C SER A 137 -2.14 -9.66 -14.66
N LYS A 138 -2.75 -10.74 -14.17
CA LYS A 138 -4.10 -11.18 -14.58
C LYS A 138 -5.17 -10.17 -14.16
N MET A 139 -5.12 -9.65 -12.93
CA MET A 139 -6.08 -8.65 -12.44
C MET A 139 -6.16 -7.43 -13.35
N TYR A 140 -5.04 -7.06 -13.95
CA TYR A 140 -4.91 -5.90 -14.84
C TYR A 140 -4.58 -6.26 -16.29
N GLY A 141 -5.04 -7.40 -16.76
CA GLY A 141 -4.85 -7.86 -18.14
C GLY A 141 -5.41 -6.92 -19.22
N ASP A 142 -6.33 -6.03 -18.85
CA ASP A 142 -6.87 -4.98 -19.73
C ASP A 142 -5.92 -3.78 -19.93
N TYR A 143 -4.84 -3.69 -19.15
CA TYR A 143 -3.95 -2.52 -19.12
C TYR A 143 -2.58 -2.83 -19.67
N THR A 144 -1.92 -1.80 -20.19
CA THR A 144 -0.53 -1.90 -20.63
C THR A 144 0.36 -2.19 -19.42
N GLN A 145 1.12 -3.26 -19.51
CA GLN A 145 2.10 -3.66 -18.51
C GLN A 145 3.52 -3.57 -19.09
N ALA A 146 4.53 -3.64 -18.26
CA ALA A 146 5.91 -3.76 -18.71
C ALA A 146 6.09 -5.06 -19.51
N SER A 147 6.90 -5.04 -20.57
CA SER A 147 7.26 -6.25 -21.31
C SER A 147 8.25 -7.14 -20.53
N GLU A 148 9.01 -6.52 -19.63
CA GLU A 148 9.95 -7.20 -18.73
C GLU A 148 9.82 -6.62 -17.32
N PHE A 149 9.86 -7.50 -16.34
CA PHE A 149 9.88 -7.18 -14.93
C PHE A 149 11.00 -7.96 -14.24
N VAL A 150 11.83 -7.25 -13.48
CA VAL A 150 13.00 -7.78 -12.81
C VAL A 150 12.79 -7.73 -11.29
N LEU A 151 12.87 -8.87 -10.63
CA LEU A 151 12.90 -8.98 -9.18
C LEU A 151 14.33 -9.21 -8.71
N VAL A 152 14.83 -8.32 -7.87
CA VAL A 152 16.17 -8.38 -7.30
C VAL A 152 16.07 -8.62 -5.80
N TYR A 153 16.46 -9.81 -5.36
CA TYR A 153 16.55 -10.15 -3.94
C TYR A 153 17.98 -9.98 -3.46
N TYR A 154 18.18 -9.22 -2.39
CA TYR A 154 19.50 -9.00 -1.81
C TYR A 154 19.44 -8.75 -0.30
N ASN A 155 20.56 -9.02 0.36
CA ASN A 155 20.79 -8.68 1.75
C ASN A 155 21.90 -7.62 1.86
N PHE A 156 22.33 -7.33 3.08
CA PHE A 156 23.34 -6.30 3.33
C PHE A 156 24.69 -6.60 2.68
N GLU A 157 25.08 -7.88 2.55
CA GLU A 157 26.32 -8.32 1.93
C GLU A 157 26.33 -8.17 0.40
N ASP A 158 25.13 -8.09 -0.19
CA ASP A 158 24.96 -8.06 -1.65
C ASP A 158 24.66 -6.65 -2.19
N ILE A 159 24.78 -5.60 -1.36
CA ILE A 159 24.45 -4.21 -1.76
C ILE A 159 25.20 -3.81 -3.04
N ALA A 160 26.53 -4.01 -3.11
CA ALA A 160 27.30 -3.61 -4.28
C ALA A 160 26.90 -4.38 -5.56
N TRP A 161 26.50 -5.63 -5.41
CA TRP A 161 25.96 -6.42 -6.50
C TRP A 161 24.59 -5.90 -6.97
N ALA A 162 23.69 -5.56 -6.02
CA ALA A 162 22.38 -5.01 -6.33
C ALA A 162 22.47 -3.62 -6.97
N GLU A 163 23.38 -2.74 -6.50
CA GLU A 163 23.64 -1.43 -7.12
C GLU A 163 24.00 -1.57 -8.59
N LYS A 164 24.90 -2.53 -8.92
CA LYS A 164 25.29 -2.80 -10.31
C LYS A 164 24.11 -3.22 -11.17
N LEU A 165 23.21 -4.08 -10.66
CA LEU A 165 22.02 -4.51 -11.39
C LEU A 165 21.03 -3.35 -11.60
N VAL A 166 20.83 -2.52 -10.59
CA VAL A 166 19.96 -1.33 -10.73
C VAL A 166 20.50 -0.40 -11.80
N ASP A 167 21.82 -0.17 -11.82
CA ASP A 167 22.45 0.63 -12.88
C ASP A 167 22.29 0.01 -14.28
N GLU A 168 22.40 -1.33 -14.38
CA GLU A 168 22.25 -2.05 -15.64
C GLU A 168 20.82 -2.00 -16.19
N TYR A 169 19.81 -2.26 -15.37
CA TYR A 169 18.41 -2.35 -15.82
C TYR A 169 17.69 -1.00 -15.85
N ILE A 170 17.98 -0.13 -14.89
CA ILE A 170 17.28 1.15 -14.73
C ILE A 170 18.10 2.31 -15.27
N GLY A 171 19.42 2.28 -15.04
CA GLY A 171 20.33 3.33 -15.44
C GLY A 171 20.04 4.67 -14.72
N LYS A 172 20.57 5.75 -15.27
CA LYS A 172 20.32 7.09 -14.75
C LYS A 172 18.99 7.63 -15.30
N ASN A 173 17.91 7.47 -14.54
CA ASN A 173 16.60 8.03 -14.87
C ASN A 173 16.62 9.57 -14.80
N GLY A 174 16.70 10.24 -15.96
CA GLY A 174 16.69 11.70 -16.04
C GLY A 174 17.85 12.40 -15.31
N GLY A 175 18.98 11.70 -15.10
CA GLY A 175 20.13 12.20 -14.35
C GLY A 175 20.12 11.86 -12.87
N TYR A 176 19.07 11.19 -12.37
CA TYR A 176 19.00 10.71 -10.99
C TYR A 176 19.71 9.35 -10.87
N ASP A 177 20.62 9.26 -9.91
CA ASP A 177 21.32 8.02 -9.57
C ASP A 177 20.43 7.13 -8.72
N THR A 178 19.89 6.08 -9.34
CA THR A 178 18.98 5.13 -8.69
C THR A 178 19.70 4.08 -7.85
N SER A 179 21.02 3.92 -8.02
CA SER A 179 21.79 2.95 -7.24
C SER A 179 21.81 3.28 -5.74
N GLY A 180 21.76 4.57 -5.39
CA GLY A 180 21.65 5.01 -4.00
C GLY A 180 20.40 4.52 -3.27
N ASP A 181 19.37 4.11 -4.00
CA ASP A 181 18.13 3.59 -3.40
C ASP A 181 18.33 2.18 -2.83
N VAL A 182 19.28 1.41 -3.37
CA VAL A 182 19.66 0.09 -2.85
C VAL A 182 20.09 0.20 -1.37
N LYS A 183 20.96 1.17 -1.04
CA LYS A 183 21.40 1.40 0.35
C LYS A 183 20.29 1.91 1.26
N LYS A 184 19.35 2.69 0.72
CA LYS A 184 18.21 3.18 1.52
C LYS A 184 17.29 2.06 1.95
N LEU A 185 17.09 1.04 1.11
CA LEU A 185 16.26 -0.12 1.42
C LEU A 185 16.95 -1.09 2.39
N CYS A 186 18.29 -1.08 2.45
CA CYS A 186 19.09 -1.97 3.29
C CYS A 186 20.25 -1.20 3.97
N PRO A 187 19.95 -0.24 4.86
CA PRO A 187 20.99 0.63 5.44
C PRO A 187 21.93 -0.09 6.42
N SER A 188 21.53 -1.23 6.96
CA SER A 188 22.37 -2.04 7.85
C SER A 188 21.86 -3.50 7.88
N ARG A 189 22.70 -4.42 8.40
CA ARG A 189 22.30 -5.84 8.58
C ARG A 189 21.02 -6.03 9.39
N ASN A 190 20.78 -5.19 10.37
CA ASN A 190 19.63 -5.24 11.25
C ASN A 190 18.44 -4.42 10.74
N ASN A 191 18.64 -3.65 9.67
CA ASN A 191 17.61 -2.86 9.01
C ASN A 191 17.73 -3.06 7.50
N CYS A 192 17.38 -4.27 7.04
CA CYS A 192 17.41 -4.72 5.65
C CYS A 192 16.13 -5.51 5.41
N ASN A 193 15.00 -4.80 5.44
CA ASN A 193 13.66 -5.38 5.46
C ASN A 193 12.66 -4.46 4.74
N SER A 194 13.00 -4.09 3.52
CA SER A 194 12.22 -3.15 2.71
C SER A 194 12.08 -3.64 1.27
N ALA A 195 11.22 -3.01 0.52
CA ALA A 195 11.13 -3.18 -0.92
C ALA A 195 10.96 -1.82 -1.60
N GLY A 196 11.13 -1.80 -2.91
CA GLY A 196 10.91 -0.60 -3.71
C GLY A 196 10.89 -0.90 -5.20
N ALA A 197 9.99 -0.23 -5.92
CA ALA A 197 9.80 -0.39 -7.35
C ALA A 197 10.39 0.78 -8.15
N LEU A 198 11.13 0.46 -9.19
CA LEU A 198 11.69 1.39 -10.16
C LEU A 198 11.13 1.07 -11.57
N THR A 199 11.14 2.04 -12.44
CA THR A 199 10.78 1.85 -13.85
C THR A 199 11.79 2.58 -14.72
N ASN A 200 12.38 1.89 -15.67
CA ASN A 200 13.28 2.48 -16.65
C ASN A 200 12.50 3.44 -17.55
N SER A 201 12.94 4.71 -17.59
CA SER A 201 12.24 5.77 -18.32
C SER A 201 12.31 5.65 -19.84
N VAL A 202 13.24 4.87 -20.35
CA VAL A 202 13.46 4.69 -21.78
C VAL A 202 12.84 3.39 -22.27
N THR A 203 13.13 2.28 -21.59
CA THR A 203 12.69 0.94 -22.00
C THR A 203 11.35 0.53 -21.42
N GLY A 204 10.92 1.15 -20.32
CA GLY A 204 9.71 0.79 -19.59
C GLY A 204 9.83 -0.53 -18.80
N ILE A 205 11.06 -1.07 -18.64
CA ILE A 205 11.32 -2.22 -17.77
C ILE A 205 10.98 -1.85 -16.33
N GLY A 206 10.20 -2.69 -15.66
CA GLY A 206 9.95 -2.60 -14.23
C GLY A 206 11.02 -3.38 -13.44
N LEU A 207 11.51 -2.80 -12.35
CA LEU A 207 12.43 -3.48 -11.44
C LEU A 207 11.95 -3.29 -10.01
N THR A 208 11.90 -4.36 -9.27
CA THR A 208 11.63 -4.33 -7.83
C THR A 208 12.83 -4.90 -7.08
N MET A 209 13.25 -4.16 -6.09
CA MET A 209 14.23 -4.58 -5.10
C MET A 209 13.49 -5.10 -3.87
N VAL A 210 13.86 -6.27 -3.38
CA VAL A 210 13.32 -6.85 -2.15
C VAL A 210 14.50 -7.21 -1.24
N THR A 211 14.49 -6.66 -0.04
CA THR A 211 15.50 -6.96 0.97
C THR A 211 14.85 -7.68 2.13
N ALA A 212 15.53 -8.68 2.67
CA ALA A 212 15.05 -9.36 3.86
C ALA A 212 16.22 -9.87 4.70
N SER A 213 16.25 -9.45 5.97
CA SER A 213 17.12 -10.05 6.98
C SER A 213 16.53 -11.38 7.48
N ASP A 214 17.36 -12.22 8.08
CA ASP A 214 16.90 -13.47 8.70
C ASP A 214 15.84 -13.27 9.79
N GLN A 215 15.78 -12.07 10.39
CA GLN A 215 14.79 -11.71 11.39
C GLN A 215 13.37 -11.67 10.80
N GLU A 216 13.25 -11.38 9.51
CA GLU A 216 11.96 -11.24 8.80
C GLU A 216 11.41 -12.56 8.25
N ARG A 217 12.15 -13.69 8.40
CA ARG A 217 11.69 -15.00 7.89
C ARG A 217 10.36 -15.47 8.48
N LYS A 218 9.93 -14.91 9.60
CA LYS A 218 8.64 -15.18 10.24
C LYS A 218 7.56 -14.17 9.91
N ASN A 219 7.90 -13.09 9.23
CA ASN A 219 6.96 -12.05 8.87
C ASN A 219 6.23 -12.42 7.56
N PRO A 220 4.90 -12.62 7.60
CA PRO A 220 4.13 -13.07 6.44
C PRO A 220 4.29 -12.21 5.19
N ILE A 221 4.52 -10.91 5.32
CA ILE A 221 4.66 -10.00 4.18
C ILE A 221 5.82 -10.43 3.24
N PHE A 222 6.88 -11.06 3.78
CA PHE A 222 8.04 -11.47 3.01
C PHE A 222 7.94 -12.89 2.42
N PHE A 223 6.96 -13.71 2.81
CA PHE A 223 6.83 -15.07 2.26
C PHE A 223 5.48 -15.35 1.60
N SER A 224 4.47 -14.51 1.81
CA SER A 224 3.14 -14.69 1.23
C SER A 224 3.03 -14.31 -0.24
N GLY A 225 3.96 -13.49 -0.73
CA GLY A 225 3.91 -12.87 -2.06
C GLY A 225 3.19 -11.52 -2.07
N THR A 226 2.70 -11.03 -0.93
CA THR A 226 2.02 -9.73 -0.86
C THR A 226 2.97 -8.60 -1.22
N LEU A 227 4.22 -8.65 -0.76
CA LEU A 227 5.21 -7.63 -1.06
C LEU A 227 5.51 -7.53 -2.56
N GLU A 228 5.72 -8.65 -3.24
CA GLU A 228 5.94 -8.69 -4.69
C GLU A 228 4.71 -8.22 -5.47
N ALA A 229 3.51 -8.56 -4.99
CA ALA A 229 2.26 -8.08 -5.58
C ALA A 229 2.12 -6.55 -5.43
N HIS A 230 2.48 -6.00 -4.26
CA HIS A 230 2.51 -4.57 -4.00
C HIS A 230 3.42 -3.84 -4.98
N GLU A 231 4.68 -4.22 -5.00
CA GLU A 231 5.69 -3.55 -5.81
C GLU A 231 5.43 -3.72 -7.32
N TYR A 232 4.94 -4.89 -7.75
CA TYR A 232 4.57 -5.08 -9.14
C TYR A 232 3.38 -4.20 -9.53
N SER A 233 2.42 -3.97 -8.63
CA SER A 233 1.30 -3.07 -8.90
C SER A 233 1.77 -1.64 -9.19
N HIS A 234 2.82 -1.16 -8.52
CA HIS A 234 3.44 0.14 -8.81
C HIS A 234 4.00 0.23 -10.23
N THR A 235 4.57 -0.86 -10.75
CA THR A 235 5.05 -0.84 -12.13
C THR A 235 3.90 -0.71 -13.13
N ILE A 236 2.75 -1.34 -12.86
CA ILE A 236 1.54 -1.19 -13.68
C ILE A 236 0.98 0.23 -13.56
N GLN A 237 0.85 0.77 -12.34
CA GLN A 237 0.41 2.14 -12.12
C GLN A 237 1.29 3.13 -12.90
N LYS A 238 2.62 3.04 -12.74
CA LYS A 238 3.58 3.89 -13.44
C LYS A 238 3.47 3.77 -14.97
N LYS A 239 3.24 2.56 -15.48
CA LYS A 239 3.09 2.34 -16.92
C LYS A 239 1.90 3.10 -17.53
N GLN A 240 0.85 3.36 -16.71
CA GLN A 240 -0.30 4.12 -17.18
C GLN A 240 0.00 5.61 -17.41
N TYR A 241 0.99 6.20 -16.74
CA TYR A 241 1.25 7.64 -16.81
C TYR A 241 2.69 8.04 -17.11
N PHE A 242 3.63 7.11 -17.04
CA PHE A 242 5.05 7.40 -17.16
C PHE A 242 5.40 8.07 -18.51
N GLY A 243 6.13 9.19 -18.44
CA GLY A 243 6.53 9.97 -19.61
C GLY A 243 5.41 10.76 -20.30
N ARG A 244 4.15 10.66 -19.80
CA ARG A 244 2.98 11.35 -20.37
C ARG A 244 2.39 12.38 -19.43
N MET A 245 2.47 12.14 -18.11
CA MET A 245 1.89 13.04 -17.13
C MET A 245 2.57 14.41 -17.14
N PRO A 246 1.81 15.51 -17.26
CA PRO A 246 2.37 16.85 -17.23
C PRO A 246 3.10 17.17 -15.94
N PRO A 247 4.14 18.02 -15.96
CA PRO A 247 4.79 18.52 -14.76
C PRO A 247 3.80 19.17 -13.79
N GLY A 248 3.93 18.86 -12.50
CA GLY A 248 3.06 19.40 -11.46
C GLY A 248 1.77 18.60 -11.22
N LEU A 249 1.47 17.62 -12.07
CA LEU A 249 0.40 16.67 -11.83
C LEU A 249 0.98 15.41 -11.19
N ALA A 250 0.35 14.93 -10.14
CA ALA A 250 0.73 13.67 -9.46
C ALA A 250 -0.51 12.97 -8.89
N PRO A 251 -0.58 11.65 -8.95
CA PRO A 251 -1.64 10.91 -8.28
C PRO A 251 -1.56 11.12 -6.77
N PRO A 252 -2.68 11.14 -6.05
CA PRO A 252 -2.67 11.16 -4.59
C PRO A 252 -1.89 9.96 -4.04
N GLN A 253 -1.05 10.19 -3.02
CA GLN A 253 -0.26 9.11 -2.42
C GLN A 253 -1.13 8.00 -1.85
N TRP A 254 -2.26 8.34 -1.21
CA TRP A 254 -3.18 7.33 -0.69
C TRP A 254 -3.77 6.43 -1.80
N LEU A 255 -3.90 6.93 -3.04
CA LEU A 255 -4.33 6.12 -4.18
C LEU A 255 -3.17 5.25 -4.70
N THR A 256 -1.96 5.78 -4.72
CA THR A 256 -0.78 5.05 -5.16
C THR A 256 -0.46 3.92 -4.20
N GLU A 257 -0.22 4.23 -2.94
CA GLU A 257 0.20 3.26 -1.92
C GLU A 257 -0.95 2.40 -1.42
N GLY A 258 -2.07 3.03 -1.04
CA GLY A 258 -3.23 2.30 -0.57
C GLY A 258 -3.89 1.47 -1.67
N GLY A 259 -3.78 1.91 -2.93
CA GLY A 259 -4.17 1.11 -4.10
C GLY A 259 -3.32 -0.15 -4.23
N ALA A 260 -1.99 -0.03 -4.08
CA ALA A 260 -1.07 -1.16 -4.10
C ALA A 260 -1.30 -2.12 -2.92
N GLU A 261 -1.54 -1.58 -1.72
CA GLU A 261 -1.87 -2.33 -0.51
C GLU A 261 -3.18 -3.13 -0.65
N PHE A 262 -4.19 -2.53 -1.28
CA PHE A 262 -5.43 -3.25 -1.62
C PHE A 262 -5.17 -4.35 -2.65
N ILE A 263 -4.44 -4.05 -3.73
CA ILE A 263 -4.16 -4.97 -4.83
C ILE A 263 -3.40 -6.20 -4.33
N GLN A 264 -2.37 -6.01 -3.50
CA GLN A 264 -1.60 -7.12 -2.93
C GLN A 264 -2.50 -8.09 -2.16
N THR A 265 -3.35 -7.55 -1.27
CA THR A 265 -4.22 -8.36 -0.40
C THR A 265 -5.30 -9.07 -1.22
N ALA A 266 -5.96 -8.35 -2.14
CA ALA A 266 -7.02 -8.90 -2.97
C ALA A 266 -6.51 -9.95 -3.97
N SER A 267 -5.30 -9.76 -4.54
CA SER A 267 -4.75 -10.70 -5.51
C SER A 267 -4.25 -11.98 -4.86
N VAL A 268 -3.46 -11.88 -3.81
CA VAL A 268 -2.86 -13.06 -3.14
C VAL A 268 -3.94 -13.94 -2.49
N HIS A 269 -5.03 -13.33 -2.03
CA HIS A 269 -6.12 -14.04 -1.35
C HIS A 269 -7.40 -14.18 -2.20
N TYR A 270 -7.31 -14.08 -3.53
CA TYR A 270 -8.50 -14.08 -4.41
C TYR A 270 -9.38 -15.33 -4.28
N GLN A 271 -8.84 -16.45 -3.82
CA GLN A 271 -9.57 -17.72 -3.63
C GLN A 271 -10.23 -17.86 -2.26
N SER A 272 -9.93 -16.98 -1.31
CA SER A 272 -10.42 -17.12 0.07
C SER A 272 -10.72 -15.77 0.70
N PHE A 273 -12.01 -15.48 0.81
CA PHE A 273 -12.47 -14.26 1.46
C PHE A 273 -12.04 -14.17 2.94
N ASP A 274 -12.00 -15.31 3.66
CA ASP A 274 -11.57 -15.33 5.07
C ASP A 274 -10.08 -14.96 5.22
N LYS A 275 -9.22 -15.41 4.30
CA LYS A 275 -7.81 -14.99 4.28
C LYS A 275 -7.68 -13.51 3.90
N TYR A 276 -8.45 -13.05 2.93
CA TYR A 276 -8.52 -11.64 2.57
C TYR A 276 -8.90 -10.78 3.79
N LEU A 277 -9.96 -11.13 4.51
CA LEU A 277 -10.36 -10.41 5.74
C LEU A 277 -9.29 -10.45 6.82
N THR A 278 -8.60 -11.57 6.98
CA THR A 278 -7.53 -11.71 7.97
C THR A 278 -6.39 -10.72 7.69
N ASP A 279 -5.94 -10.62 6.45
CA ASP A 279 -4.85 -9.71 6.09
C ASP A 279 -5.35 -8.26 6.03
N ARG A 280 -6.56 -7.99 5.51
CA ARG A 280 -7.23 -6.69 5.62
C ARG A 280 -7.22 -6.16 7.07
N ASN A 281 -7.59 -7.02 8.02
CA ASN A 281 -7.60 -6.64 9.43
C ASN A 281 -6.21 -6.29 9.96
N LYS A 282 -5.17 -6.99 9.51
CA LYS A 282 -3.78 -6.65 9.89
C LYS A 282 -3.36 -5.28 9.34
N VAL A 283 -3.69 -4.99 8.07
CA VAL A 283 -3.41 -3.69 7.45
C VAL A 283 -4.12 -2.56 8.19
N THR A 284 -5.37 -2.78 8.60
CA THR A 284 -6.20 -1.75 9.22
C THR A 284 -6.14 -1.72 10.75
N GLU A 285 -5.58 -2.77 11.40
CA GLU A 285 -5.54 -2.91 12.86
C GLU A 285 -4.92 -1.70 13.56
N TYR A 286 -3.87 -1.16 12.97
CA TYR A 286 -3.16 -0.03 13.54
C TYR A 286 -4.02 1.24 13.60
N LEU A 287 -4.94 1.44 12.65
CA LEU A 287 -5.84 2.58 12.62
C LEU A 287 -6.76 2.64 13.85
N TYR A 288 -7.16 1.48 14.37
CA TYR A 288 -8.05 1.42 15.55
C TYR A 288 -7.39 1.86 16.86
N SER A 289 -6.07 2.02 16.86
CA SER A 289 -5.35 2.59 18.00
C SER A 289 -5.51 4.11 18.11
N PHE A 290 -6.01 4.78 17.09
CA PHE A 290 -6.24 6.23 17.04
C PHE A 290 -7.72 6.52 17.18
N LYS A 291 -8.08 7.46 18.07
CA LYS A 291 -9.49 7.78 18.40
C LYS A 291 -10.01 9.06 17.75
N ASP A 292 -9.25 9.68 16.88
CA ASP A 292 -9.54 11.00 16.36
C ASP A 292 -9.75 11.07 14.84
N PHE A 293 -10.16 9.96 14.23
CA PHE A 293 -10.61 9.96 12.85
C PHE A 293 -11.99 10.61 12.73
N THR A 294 -12.00 11.90 12.42
CA THR A 294 -13.22 12.64 12.10
C THR A 294 -13.37 12.78 10.59
N ASN A 295 -14.61 12.99 10.12
CA ASN A 295 -14.88 13.23 8.71
C ASN A 295 -14.04 14.38 8.15
N SER A 296 -13.89 15.48 8.88
CA SER A 296 -13.14 16.66 8.43
C SER A 296 -11.63 16.38 8.31
N ARG A 297 -11.05 15.57 9.21
CA ARG A 297 -9.64 15.19 9.13
C ARG A 297 -9.39 14.22 7.98
N LEU A 298 -10.28 13.23 7.81
CA LEU A 298 -10.20 12.29 6.70
C LEU A 298 -10.39 13.01 5.36
N ASP A 299 -11.36 13.93 5.27
CA ASP A 299 -11.56 14.76 4.07
C ASP A 299 -10.30 15.58 3.74
N ALA A 300 -9.71 16.25 4.74
CA ALA A 300 -8.47 16.99 4.55
C ALA A 300 -7.31 16.11 4.10
N PHE A 301 -7.21 14.89 4.62
CA PHE A 301 -6.17 13.94 4.24
C PHE A 301 -6.34 13.41 2.81
N LEU A 302 -7.56 13.06 2.43
CA LEU A 302 -7.84 12.44 1.14
C LEU A 302 -7.96 13.45 -0.01
N ASN A 303 -8.20 14.74 0.30
CA ASN A 303 -8.38 15.76 -0.70
C ASN A 303 -7.05 16.43 -1.08
N PRO A 304 -6.50 16.15 -2.29
CA PRO A 304 -5.20 16.68 -2.70
C PRO A 304 -5.13 18.22 -2.69
N SER A 305 -6.25 18.90 -2.95
CA SER A 305 -6.30 20.35 -2.93
C SER A 305 -6.25 20.97 -1.52
N LYS A 306 -6.66 20.21 -0.51
CA LYS A 306 -6.62 20.62 0.90
C LYS A 306 -5.33 20.23 1.60
N LEU A 307 -4.73 19.09 1.21
CA LEU A 307 -3.48 18.63 1.79
C LEU A 307 -2.31 19.54 1.40
N GLY A 308 -2.25 20.00 0.16
CA GLY A 308 -1.06 20.66 -0.36
C GLY A 308 0.19 19.81 -0.09
N THR A 309 1.27 20.45 0.37
CA THR A 309 2.46 19.78 0.92
C THR A 309 2.34 19.58 2.44
N ASN A 310 1.17 19.76 3.02
CA ASN A 310 1.04 19.93 4.47
C ASN A 310 0.75 18.58 5.17
N TRP A 311 1.79 17.74 5.25
CA TRP A 311 1.83 16.59 6.15
C TRP A 311 1.62 16.93 7.62
N ASP A 312 1.63 18.24 7.97
CA ASP A 312 1.41 18.74 9.33
C ASP A 312 0.02 18.45 9.89
N LEU A 313 -0.99 18.21 9.04
CA LEU A 313 -2.31 17.75 9.48
C LEU A 313 -2.25 16.42 10.25
N TRP A 314 -1.17 15.67 10.05
CA TRP A 314 -0.94 14.36 10.66
C TRP A 314 0.26 14.35 11.60
N LYS A 315 0.67 15.52 12.12
CA LYS A 315 1.67 15.57 13.19
C LYS A 315 1.28 14.61 14.32
N GLY A 316 2.16 13.64 14.61
CA GLY A 316 1.90 12.59 15.58
C GLY A 316 1.37 11.29 15.01
N TYR A 317 1.03 11.25 13.71
CA TYR A 317 0.79 10.04 12.95
C TYR A 317 2.02 9.79 12.07
N ASP A 318 2.54 8.58 12.07
CA ASP A 318 3.60 8.21 11.15
C ASP A 318 3.08 8.18 9.70
N GLY A 319 3.96 8.24 8.71
CA GLY A 319 3.62 8.36 7.29
C GLY A 319 2.84 7.17 6.71
N PHE A 320 2.54 6.14 7.49
CA PHE A 320 1.86 4.90 7.04
C PHE A 320 0.37 5.07 6.80
N ARG A 321 -0.24 6.21 7.16
CA ARG A 321 -1.67 6.45 6.94
C ARG A 321 -2.08 6.43 5.48
N VAL A 322 -1.17 6.72 4.57
CA VAL A 322 -1.43 6.61 3.12
C VAL A 322 -1.67 5.17 2.69
N TYR A 323 -1.03 4.20 3.35
CA TYR A 323 -1.23 2.77 3.10
C TYR A 323 -2.57 2.31 3.67
N ASP A 324 -2.78 2.47 4.97
CA ASP A 324 -3.91 1.91 5.70
C ASP A 324 -5.24 2.58 5.33
N ILE A 325 -5.31 3.91 5.38
CA ILE A 325 -6.51 4.68 4.97
C ILE A 325 -6.71 4.53 3.46
N GLY A 326 -5.62 4.62 2.69
CA GLY A 326 -5.66 4.44 1.24
C GLY A 326 -6.15 3.05 0.82
N PHE A 327 -5.79 2.00 1.57
CA PHE A 327 -6.35 0.65 1.39
C PHE A 327 -7.88 0.69 1.50
N MET A 328 -8.42 1.24 2.60
CA MET A 328 -9.86 1.27 2.84
C MET A 328 -10.61 2.09 1.78
N VAL A 329 -10.04 3.21 1.34
CA VAL A 329 -10.61 4.00 0.24
C VAL A 329 -10.59 3.21 -1.06
N SER A 330 -9.46 2.60 -1.41
CA SER A 330 -9.31 1.79 -2.62
C SER A 330 -10.26 0.60 -2.62
N GLU A 331 -10.45 -0.05 -1.47
CA GLU A 331 -11.44 -1.11 -1.27
C GLU A 331 -12.86 -0.62 -1.60
N ILE A 332 -13.26 0.57 -1.13
CA ILE A 332 -14.56 1.19 -1.45
C ILE A 332 -14.68 1.45 -2.96
N LEU A 333 -13.68 2.05 -3.59
CA LEU A 333 -13.69 2.36 -5.01
C LEU A 333 -13.82 1.10 -5.86
N VAL A 334 -13.09 0.04 -5.51
CA VAL A 334 -13.17 -1.26 -6.18
C VAL A 334 -14.51 -1.95 -5.92
N ALA A 335 -15.05 -1.87 -4.71
CA ALA A 335 -16.38 -2.41 -4.41
C ALA A 335 -17.47 -1.77 -5.28
N ILE A 336 -17.36 -0.47 -5.56
CA ILE A 336 -18.30 0.24 -6.43
C ILE A 336 -18.08 -0.12 -7.89
N LYS A 337 -16.87 0.00 -8.43
CA LYS A 337 -16.63 -0.05 -9.89
C LYS A 337 -15.69 -1.14 -10.37
N GLY A 338 -15.11 -1.93 -9.48
CA GLY A 338 -14.12 -2.96 -9.80
C GLY A 338 -12.67 -2.43 -9.88
N PRO A 339 -11.67 -3.34 -9.94
CA PRO A 339 -10.26 -2.97 -9.82
C PRO A 339 -9.75 -2.07 -10.96
N ASN A 340 -10.35 -2.16 -12.13
CA ASN A 340 -10.00 -1.29 -13.28
C ASN A 340 -10.19 0.20 -12.95
N SER A 341 -11.07 0.57 -12.03
CA SER A 341 -11.32 1.97 -11.68
C SER A 341 -10.06 2.68 -11.16
N ILE A 342 -9.21 1.97 -10.43
CA ILE A 342 -7.94 2.52 -9.94
C ILE A 342 -7.00 2.82 -11.11
N MET A 343 -6.77 1.85 -12.00
CA MET A 343 -5.84 2.03 -13.11
C MET A 343 -6.34 3.03 -14.15
N GLU A 344 -7.66 3.16 -14.33
CA GLU A 344 -8.23 4.14 -15.26
C GLU A 344 -7.98 5.58 -14.78
N ILE A 345 -8.01 5.83 -13.46
CA ILE A 345 -7.62 7.14 -12.90
C ILE A 345 -6.16 7.44 -13.25
N PHE A 346 -5.23 6.50 -13.02
CA PHE A 346 -3.81 6.69 -13.36
C PHE A 346 -3.62 6.98 -14.86
N LYS A 347 -4.34 6.26 -15.73
CA LYS A 347 -4.27 6.45 -17.18
C LYS A 347 -4.77 7.83 -17.60
N LEU A 348 -5.92 8.27 -17.11
CA LEU A 348 -6.47 9.60 -17.39
C LEU A 348 -5.53 10.70 -16.88
N MET A 349 -4.95 10.55 -15.70
CA MET A 349 -3.96 11.49 -15.19
C MET A 349 -2.69 11.50 -16.06
N GLY A 350 -2.28 10.35 -16.59
CA GLY A 350 -1.22 10.26 -17.58
C GLY A 350 -1.51 11.04 -18.86
N ASP A 351 -2.77 11.14 -19.22
CA ASP A 351 -3.25 11.93 -20.37
C ASP A 351 -3.48 13.42 -20.02
N GLY A 352 -3.03 13.87 -18.85
CA GLY A 352 -3.08 15.28 -18.42
C GLY A 352 -4.37 15.69 -17.72
N VAL A 353 -5.24 14.75 -17.42
CA VAL A 353 -6.50 15.02 -16.71
C VAL A 353 -6.22 15.14 -15.20
N SER A 354 -6.81 16.13 -14.52
CA SER A 354 -6.69 16.27 -13.06
C SER A 354 -7.21 15.03 -12.33
N PHE A 355 -6.82 14.83 -11.06
CA PHE A 355 -7.38 13.73 -10.26
C PHE A 355 -8.91 13.84 -10.14
N GLN A 356 -9.44 15.03 -9.84
CA GLN A 356 -10.88 15.28 -9.68
C GLN A 356 -11.65 14.96 -10.96
N ASP A 357 -11.16 15.41 -12.11
CA ASP A 357 -11.80 15.15 -13.40
C ASP A 357 -11.65 13.67 -13.82
N SER A 358 -10.53 13.05 -13.51
CA SER A 358 -10.32 11.62 -13.73
C SER A 358 -11.29 10.79 -12.91
N PHE A 359 -11.48 11.16 -11.63
CA PHE A 359 -12.44 10.53 -10.74
C PHE A 359 -13.87 10.67 -11.29
N TYR A 360 -14.26 11.89 -11.71
CA TYR A 360 -15.57 12.13 -12.32
C TYR A 360 -15.78 11.27 -13.58
N LYS A 361 -14.80 11.23 -14.48
CA LYS A 361 -14.87 10.40 -15.70
C LYS A 361 -15.06 8.91 -15.38
N VAL A 362 -14.40 8.44 -14.34
CA VAL A 362 -14.47 7.02 -13.94
C VAL A 362 -15.79 6.72 -13.22
N PHE A 363 -16.19 7.52 -12.24
CA PHE A 363 -17.29 7.19 -11.34
C PHE A 363 -18.62 7.88 -11.67
N GLY A 364 -18.61 8.93 -12.49
CA GLY A 364 -19.79 9.71 -12.86
C GLY A 364 -20.27 10.66 -11.75
N VAL A 365 -19.52 10.84 -10.69
CA VAL A 365 -19.80 11.76 -9.57
C VAL A 365 -18.55 12.59 -9.25
N GLN A 366 -18.75 13.81 -8.80
CA GLN A 366 -17.66 14.70 -8.41
C GLN A 366 -16.96 14.14 -7.16
N TRP A 367 -15.62 14.30 -7.09
CA TRP A 367 -14.85 13.88 -5.93
C TRP A 367 -15.35 14.48 -4.63
N ASP A 368 -15.65 15.79 -4.62
CA ASP A 368 -16.14 16.50 -3.44
C ASP A 368 -17.51 15.97 -2.94
N SER A 369 -18.30 15.38 -3.83
CA SER A 369 -19.56 14.72 -3.44
C SER A 369 -19.32 13.30 -2.92
N ALA A 370 -18.40 12.56 -3.53
CA ALA A 370 -18.08 11.18 -3.16
C ALA A 370 -17.34 11.11 -1.82
N ILE A 371 -16.40 12.04 -1.58
CA ILE A 371 -15.53 12.03 -0.40
C ILE A 371 -16.31 12.09 0.90
N SER A 372 -17.42 12.82 0.94
CA SER A 372 -18.27 12.91 2.13
C SER A 372 -18.83 11.56 2.56
N SER A 373 -19.28 10.75 1.60
CA SER A 373 -19.77 9.39 1.87
C SER A 373 -18.63 8.44 2.27
N ILE A 374 -17.48 8.58 1.64
CA ILE A 374 -16.28 7.78 1.95
C ILE A 374 -15.82 8.06 3.37
N THR A 375 -15.60 9.34 3.71
CA THR A 375 -15.08 9.74 5.03
C THR A 375 -16.04 9.43 6.16
N GLN A 376 -17.36 9.50 5.91
CA GLN A 376 -18.36 9.09 6.90
C GLN A 376 -18.21 7.60 7.22
N VAL A 377 -18.13 6.74 6.19
CA VAL A 377 -17.98 5.29 6.38
C VAL A 377 -16.65 4.95 7.07
N LEU A 378 -15.55 5.61 6.68
CA LEU A 378 -14.27 5.42 7.34
C LEU A 378 -14.32 5.87 8.81
N ALA A 379 -14.90 7.03 9.10
CA ALA A 379 -15.06 7.52 10.46
C ALA A 379 -15.90 6.55 11.31
N ASP A 380 -17.00 6.06 10.77
CA ASP A 380 -17.88 5.10 11.45
C ASP A 380 -17.18 3.75 11.71
N GLN A 381 -16.29 3.33 10.81
CA GLN A 381 -15.49 2.13 11.01
C GLN A 381 -14.35 2.31 12.00
N LEU A 382 -13.77 3.51 12.10
CA LEU A 382 -12.57 3.79 12.88
C LEU A 382 -12.85 4.47 14.24
N SER A 383 -14.08 4.96 14.47
CA SER A 383 -14.49 5.63 15.73
C SER A 383 -15.01 4.64 16.84
#